data_342df60f14f3c100ea71720678208343
#
_entry.id   342df60f14f3c100ea71720678208343
#
_cell.length_a   1.000
_cell.length_b   1.000
_cell.length_c   1.000
_cell.angle_alpha   90.00
_cell.angle_beta   90.00
_cell.angle_gamma   90.00
#
_symmetry.space_group_name_H-M   'P 1'
#
loop_
_entity.id
_entity.type
_entity.pdbx_description
1 polymer ?
#
loop_
_entity_poly.entity_id
_entity_poly.type
_entity_poly.pdbx_seq_one_letter_code
_entity_poly.pdbx_strand_id
1 'polypeptide(L)'
;VNDAGLIGTVGISGSIKADGDVRVDVKSEKGIGLRANSVGDHSEYTGEVIVKTNNGTAVGAVGYSGSDDASIKIDPVTGKKVQLLGDVKHFTKYGTQGALIDISLKTADSFLTGASIGANGADRITNLSFDNASTWNMAGDSVVNALINNNNAVIDLTQGADTLNVTDYSGTGGKFVMDTDLASETNGDKIAITGATAGITYVQVKDSSLLSGIEVTGNKSLLLITDTSEKATFTGKHLNAGGIWDVTPTIENGADVTKADGSTGSKKEWYLTKIEKVINNDTGVLLSAMDNSYALWRNTNDSLRKRLGDLRFRDNTVDGDGIWARYNGGKFAGSGFDSGYNMYQLGYDKADNAKSTYGFAIDSGNANARYGTGSGKDKLFAGSIYGTWHGDNSSYTDVVARFGQFDTD
;
A
#
# COMPACT_ATOMS: atom_id res chain seq x y z
N VAL A 1 -10.67 43.96 -2.10
CA VAL A 1 -9.27 44.10 -1.72
C VAL A 1 -8.48 43.09 -2.58
N ASN A 2 -7.83 43.61 -3.62
CA ASN A 2 -6.95 42.81 -4.49
C ASN A 2 -5.66 42.53 -3.72
N ASP A 3 -5.60 41.37 -3.14
CA ASP A 3 -4.39 40.87 -2.55
C ASP A 3 -4.06 39.52 -3.17
N ALA A 4 -2.90 39.40 -3.77
CA ALA A 4 -2.51 38.23 -4.57
C ALA A 4 -2.51 36.88 -3.81
N GLY A 5 -2.82 36.87 -2.52
CA GLY A 5 -2.93 35.68 -1.70
C GLY A 5 -4.29 35.46 -1.02
N LEU A 6 -5.23 36.38 -1.12
CA LEU A 6 -6.49 36.36 -0.38
C LEU A 6 -7.76 36.41 -1.24
N ILE A 7 -7.62 36.17 -2.54
CA ILE A 7 -8.77 36.17 -3.45
C ILE A 7 -9.40 34.79 -3.41
N GLY A 8 -10.41 34.61 -2.58
CA GLY A 8 -11.15 33.38 -2.53
C GLY A 8 -12.36 33.52 -1.62
N THR A 9 -13.34 32.65 -1.81
CA THR A 9 -14.47 32.52 -0.89
C THR A 9 -13.93 31.98 0.43
N VAL A 10 -14.38 32.63 1.54
CA VAL A 10 -14.05 32.17 2.90
C VAL A 10 -15.26 31.49 3.49
N GLY A 11 -15.11 30.30 4.02
CA GLY A 11 -16.18 29.58 4.69
C GLY A 11 -16.55 30.23 6.01
N ILE A 12 -15.61 30.24 6.96
CA ILE A 12 -15.78 30.85 8.28
C ILE A 12 -14.58 31.74 8.59
N SER A 13 -14.83 32.98 9.10
CA SER A 13 -13.77 33.91 9.46
C SER A 13 -14.16 34.72 10.68
N GLY A 14 -13.19 35.02 11.55
CA GLY A 14 -13.36 35.86 12.75
C GLY A 14 -12.98 35.07 14.02
N SER A 15 -13.27 35.69 15.17
CA SER A 15 -13.09 35.07 16.49
C SER A 15 -14.30 34.18 16.80
N ILE A 16 -14.07 32.85 16.84
CA ILE A 16 -15.11 31.85 17.00
C ILE A 16 -14.73 30.86 18.08
N LYS A 17 -15.63 30.64 19.01
CA LYS A 17 -15.55 29.52 19.96
C LYS A 17 -16.68 28.56 19.65
N ALA A 18 -16.35 27.37 19.13
CA ALA A 18 -17.30 26.35 18.76
C ALA A 18 -17.05 25.05 19.54
N ASP A 19 -17.98 24.74 20.44
CA ASP A 19 -17.98 23.47 21.19
C ASP A 19 -18.79 22.38 20.46
N GLY A 20 -19.58 22.77 19.45
CA GLY A 20 -20.34 21.88 18.57
C GLY A 20 -19.60 21.49 17.30
N ASP A 21 -20.24 20.64 16.51
CA ASP A 21 -19.66 20.15 15.26
C ASP A 21 -19.70 21.23 14.17
N VAL A 22 -18.58 21.39 13.45
CA VAL A 22 -18.39 22.39 12.41
C VAL A 22 -18.14 21.70 11.07
N ARG A 23 -18.91 22.07 10.05
CA ARG A 23 -18.74 21.59 8.67
C ARG A 23 -18.69 22.75 7.70
N VAL A 24 -17.62 22.80 6.93
CA VAL A 24 -17.38 23.81 5.90
C VAL A 24 -17.07 23.13 4.58
N ASP A 25 -17.78 23.53 3.53
CA ASP A 25 -17.56 23.03 2.17
C ASP A 25 -17.45 24.23 1.22
N VAL A 26 -16.22 24.56 0.84
CA VAL A 26 -15.90 25.69 -0.04
C VAL A 26 -15.73 25.16 -1.47
N LYS A 27 -16.72 25.44 -2.31
CA LYS A 27 -16.76 24.98 -3.71
C LYS A 27 -15.89 25.80 -4.66
N SER A 28 -15.62 27.04 -4.32
CA SER A 28 -14.78 27.90 -5.16
C SER A 28 -13.32 27.39 -5.16
N GLU A 29 -12.71 27.45 -6.31
CA GLU A 29 -11.28 27.13 -6.46
C GLU A 29 -10.45 28.08 -5.58
N LYS A 30 -9.42 27.52 -4.91
CA LYS A 30 -8.52 28.25 -4.00
C LYS A 30 -9.20 28.99 -2.85
N GLY A 31 -10.40 28.58 -2.46
CA GLY A 31 -11.08 29.14 -1.31
C GLY A 31 -10.45 28.75 0.04
N ILE A 32 -10.83 29.45 1.10
CA ILE A 32 -10.34 29.21 2.46
C ILE A 32 -11.50 28.68 3.32
N GLY A 33 -11.29 27.55 4.01
CA GLY A 33 -12.29 26.98 4.89
C GLY A 33 -12.47 27.75 6.18
N LEU A 34 -11.51 27.66 7.07
CA LEU A 34 -11.45 28.40 8.34
C LEU A 34 -10.35 29.46 8.25
N ARG A 35 -10.64 30.67 8.67
CA ARG A 35 -9.68 31.77 8.63
C ARG A 35 -9.73 32.63 9.92
N ALA A 36 -8.56 32.85 10.52
CA ALA A 36 -8.35 33.92 11.51
C ALA A 36 -7.57 35.09 10.90
N ASN A 37 -7.99 36.29 11.15
CA ASN A 37 -7.31 37.53 10.75
C ASN A 37 -6.60 38.15 11.95
N SER A 38 -5.60 38.92 11.69
CA SER A 38 -4.70 39.52 12.67
C SER A 38 -5.24 40.68 13.48
N VAL A 39 -6.50 40.94 13.53
CA VAL A 39 -7.03 41.95 14.40
C VAL A 39 -7.57 41.31 15.70
N GLY A 40 -6.72 40.45 16.33
CA GLY A 40 -7.08 39.72 17.53
C GLY A 40 -8.10 38.62 17.33
N ASP A 41 -8.19 38.03 16.13
CA ASP A 41 -9.09 36.92 15.91
C ASP A 41 -8.52 35.64 16.58
N HIS A 42 -9.21 35.15 17.59
CA HIS A 42 -8.91 33.92 18.28
C HIS A 42 -10.03 32.91 18.10
N SER A 43 -9.81 31.87 17.33
CA SER A 43 -10.80 30.82 17.06
C SER A 43 -10.40 29.50 17.73
N GLU A 44 -11.37 28.89 18.42
CA GLU A 44 -11.19 27.58 19.09
C GLU A 44 -12.34 26.65 18.71
N TYR A 45 -12.01 25.44 18.31
CA TYR A 45 -12.93 24.38 17.88
C TYR A 45 -12.66 23.11 18.69
N THR A 46 -13.67 22.67 19.47
CA THR A 46 -13.55 21.49 20.35
C THR A 46 -14.47 20.34 19.93
N GLY A 47 -15.41 20.57 19.03
CA GLY A 47 -16.29 19.56 18.42
C GLY A 47 -15.63 18.82 17.26
N GLU A 48 -16.46 18.11 16.47
CA GLU A 48 -16.05 17.55 15.18
C GLU A 48 -15.80 18.70 14.18
N VAL A 49 -14.68 18.65 13.45
CA VAL A 49 -14.35 19.65 12.44
C VAL A 49 -14.16 19.00 11.09
N ILE A 50 -15.01 19.33 10.13
CA ILE A 50 -14.89 18.85 8.75
C ILE A 50 -14.80 20.06 7.82
N VAL A 51 -13.65 20.22 7.17
CA VAL A 51 -13.39 21.27 6.19
C VAL A 51 -13.02 20.65 4.86
N LYS A 52 -13.73 21.03 3.80
CA LYS A 52 -13.43 20.63 2.43
C LYS A 52 -13.25 21.87 1.58
N THR A 53 -12.16 21.93 0.83
CA THR A 53 -11.89 22.98 -0.15
C THR A 53 -11.58 22.37 -1.51
N ASN A 54 -11.75 23.15 -2.56
CA ASN A 54 -11.39 22.77 -3.91
C ASN A 54 -10.02 23.37 -4.26
N ASN A 55 -8.93 22.59 -4.11
CA ASN A 55 -7.55 23.04 -4.28
C ASN A 55 -7.23 24.32 -3.50
N GLY A 56 -7.75 24.44 -2.29
CA GLY A 56 -7.66 25.63 -1.47
C GLY A 56 -7.01 25.39 -0.12
N THR A 57 -7.23 26.31 0.78
CA THR A 57 -6.70 26.30 2.15
C THR A 57 -7.78 25.84 3.12
N ALA A 58 -7.57 24.72 3.81
CA ALA A 58 -8.51 24.23 4.81
C ALA A 58 -8.49 25.14 6.05
N VAL A 59 -7.30 25.49 6.54
CA VAL A 59 -7.10 26.35 7.70
C VAL A 59 -6.08 27.43 7.38
N GLY A 60 -6.47 28.68 7.51
CA GLY A 60 -5.62 29.83 7.19
C GLY A 60 -5.53 30.86 8.30
N ALA A 61 -4.33 31.37 8.57
CA ALA A 61 -4.12 32.50 9.46
C ALA A 61 -3.44 33.66 8.74
N VAL A 62 -3.86 34.87 9.05
CA VAL A 62 -3.38 36.09 8.40
C VAL A 62 -2.81 37.03 9.47
N GLY A 63 -1.49 37.21 9.43
CA GLY A 63 -0.79 38.20 10.28
C GLY A 63 -0.81 39.62 9.66
N TYR A 64 -1.06 40.66 10.45
CA TYR A 64 -0.95 42.05 10.05
C TYR A 64 -0.04 42.85 10.97
N SER A 65 0.68 43.81 10.44
CA SER A 65 1.57 44.69 11.23
C SER A 65 0.79 45.53 12.25
N GLY A 66 1.23 45.51 13.50
CA GLY A 66 0.75 46.42 14.56
C GLY A 66 -0.56 46.01 15.24
N SER A 67 -0.98 44.78 15.15
CA SER A 67 -2.16 44.22 15.83
C SER A 67 -1.85 42.98 16.67
N ASP A 68 -2.80 42.53 17.48
CA ASP A 68 -2.70 41.30 18.24
C ASP A 68 -2.59 40.07 17.30
N ASP A 69 -1.96 39.04 17.77
CA ASP A 69 -1.74 37.81 17.01
C ASP A 69 -3.07 37.12 16.69
N ALA A 70 -3.20 36.63 15.45
CA ALA A 70 -4.32 35.78 15.09
C ALA A 70 -4.06 34.32 15.52
N SER A 71 -5.09 33.58 15.96
CA SER A 71 -4.95 32.19 16.26
C SER A 71 -6.14 31.34 15.81
N ILE A 72 -5.84 30.14 15.33
CA ILE A 72 -6.81 29.07 15.13
C ILE A 72 -6.34 27.85 15.89
N LYS A 73 -7.17 27.41 16.84
CA LYS A 73 -6.95 26.18 17.58
C LYS A 73 -8.06 25.18 17.25
N ILE A 74 -7.67 24.00 16.77
CA ILE A 74 -8.55 22.85 16.57
C ILE A 74 -8.08 21.74 17.51
N ASP A 75 -8.78 21.59 18.62
CA ASP A 75 -8.41 20.64 19.69
C ASP A 75 -9.64 19.87 20.15
N PRO A 76 -10.06 18.86 19.35
CA PRO A 76 -11.31 18.14 19.58
C PRO A 76 -11.28 17.38 20.89
N VAL A 77 -12.43 17.34 21.56
CA VAL A 77 -12.63 16.45 22.71
C VAL A 77 -12.55 14.98 22.26
N THR A 78 -12.32 14.09 23.20
CA THR A 78 -12.13 12.66 22.94
C THR A 78 -13.25 12.10 22.05
N GLY A 79 -12.86 11.37 21.00
CA GLY A 79 -13.77 10.70 20.07
C GLY A 79 -14.32 11.59 18.94
N LYS A 80 -14.04 12.88 18.93
CA LYS A 80 -14.41 13.77 17.82
C LYS A 80 -13.32 13.79 16.75
N LYS A 81 -13.73 13.63 15.49
CA LYS A 81 -12.79 13.61 14.35
C LYS A 81 -12.55 14.99 13.77
N VAL A 82 -11.38 15.14 13.16
CA VAL A 82 -10.96 16.30 12.38
C VAL A 82 -10.62 15.84 10.97
N GLN A 83 -11.29 16.39 9.97
CA GLN A 83 -11.07 16.06 8.56
C GLN A 83 -10.84 17.35 7.76
N LEU A 84 -9.61 17.54 7.32
CA LEU A 84 -9.20 18.75 6.62
C LEU A 84 -8.72 18.36 5.21
N LEU A 85 -9.44 18.85 4.20
CA LEU A 85 -9.06 18.71 2.79
C LEU A 85 -8.69 20.09 2.24
N GLY A 86 -7.41 20.35 2.06
CA GLY A 86 -6.78 21.60 1.68
C GLY A 86 -5.59 21.93 2.56
N ASP A 87 -4.80 22.91 2.17
CA ASP A 87 -3.59 23.31 2.88
C ASP A 87 -3.86 23.93 4.26
N VAL A 88 -2.86 23.86 5.12
CA VAL A 88 -2.72 24.68 6.32
C VAL A 88 -1.77 25.82 5.98
N LYS A 89 -2.22 27.10 6.05
CA LYS A 89 -1.45 28.16 5.44
C LYS A 89 -1.43 29.46 6.22
N HIS A 90 -0.24 30.03 6.38
CA HIS A 90 -0.06 31.42 6.78
C HIS A 90 -0.04 32.34 5.57
N PHE A 91 -0.88 33.37 5.60
CA PHE A 91 -0.91 34.42 4.60
C PHE A 91 -0.20 35.66 5.13
N THR A 92 0.68 36.24 4.33
CA THR A 92 1.38 37.47 4.66
C THR A 92 0.79 38.60 3.84
N LYS A 93 0.22 39.61 4.49
CA LYS A 93 -0.30 40.78 3.79
C LYS A 93 0.56 42.02 4.00
N TYR A 94 0.87 42.35 5.25
CA TYR A 94 1.64 43.53 5.60
C TYR A 94 2.51 43.21 6.85
N GLY A 95 3.78 42.94 6.69
CA GLY A 95 4.73 42.81 7.80
C GLY A 95 4.86 41.44 8.42
N THR A 96 5.51 41.37 9.58
CA THR A 96 6.01 40.17 10.25
C THR A 96 5.20 39.75 11.47
N GLN A 97 3.91 40.09 11.55
CA GLN A 97 3.13 39.85 12.77
C GLN A 97 2.65 38.42 12.94
N GLY A 98 2.52 37.99 14.18
CA GLY A 98 2.29 36.64 14.62
C GLY A 98 0.94 36.07 14.21
N ALA A 99 0.98 34.80 13.86
CA ALA A 99 -0.20 34.00 13.66
C ALA A 99 0.08 32.57 14.14
N LEU A 100 -0.85 31.99 14.90
CA LEU A 100 -0.76 30.63 15.41
C LEU A 100 -1.82 29.75 14.77
N ILE A 101 -1.40 28.63 14.22
CA ILE A 101 -2.27 27.53 13.84
C ILE A 101 -1.90 26.32 14.67
N ASP A 102 -2.82 25.83 15.49
CA ASP A 102 -2.62 24.67 16.37
C ASP A 102 -3.71 23.63 16.12
N ILE A 103 -3.35 22.48 15.61
CA ILE A 103 -4.29 21.45 15.14
C ILE A 103 -3.93 20.10 15.73
N SER A 104 -4.91 19.46 16.40
CA SER A 104 -4.81 18.12 16.95
C SER A 104 -5.77 17.16 16.23
N LEU A 105 -5.24 16.05 15.74
CA LEU A 105 -5.98 14.95 15.15
C LEU A 105 -5.83 13.71 16.05
N LYS A 106 -6.93 13.28 16.68
CA LYS A 106 -6.87 12.31 17.81
C LYS A 106 -7.61 11.01 17.57
N THR A 107 -8.11 10.77 16.35
CA THR A 107 -8.87 9.54 16.02
C THR A 107 -8.41 8.97 14.68
N ALA A 108 -8.59 7.67 14.47
CA ALA A 108 -8.23 7.00 13.22
C ALA A 108 -8.98 7.54 11.99
N ASP A 109 -10.18 8.14 12.19
CA ASP A 109 -10.95 8.75 11.12
C ASP A 109 -10.54 10.21 10.85
N SER A 110 -9.59 10.75 11.62
CA SER A 110 -9.08 12.10 11.43
C SER A 110 -7.97 12.13 10.39
N PHE A 111 -8.02 13.10 9.50
CA PHE A 111 -6.99 13.33 8.51
C PHE A 111 -6.80 14.79 8.13
N LEU A 112 -5.58 15.11 7.71
CA LEU A 112 -5.20 16.30 6.97
C LEU A 112 -4.72 15.86 5.57
N THR A 113 -5.27 16.45 4.52
CA THR A 113 -4.74 16.28 3.15
C THR A 113 -4.40 17.64 2.59
N GLY A 114 -3.12 17.92 2.39
CA GLY A 114 -2.59 19.20 1.96
C GLY A 114 -1.20 19.48 2.54
N ALA A 115 -0.60 20.58 2.14
CA ALA A 115 0.70 21.04 2.64
C ALA A 115 0.54 21.99 3.84
N SER A 116 1.59 22.13 4.65
CA SER A 116 1.72 23.19 5.66
C SER A 116 2.67 24.27 5.14
N ILE A 117 2.13 25.47 4.89
CA ILE A 117 2.81 26.50 4.13
C ILE A 117 2.93 27.80 4.91
N GLY A 118 4.11 28.41 4.87
CA GLY A 118 4.34 29.76 5.35
C GLY A 118 4.66 29.90 6.83
N ALA A 119 4.81 28.82 7.58
CA ALA A 119 5.39 28.85 8.92
C ALA A 119 6.87 29.29 8.84
N ASN A 120 7.31 30.13 9.82
CA ASN A 120 8.69 30.63 9.85
C ASN A 120 9.37 30.56 11.24
N GLY A 121 8.67 30.02 12.22
CA GLY A 121 9.18 29.78 13.57
C GLY A 121 9.27 30.98 14.50
N ALA A 122 9.24 32.21 13.97
CA ALA A 122 9.32 33.44 14.77
C ALA A 122 7.93 34.09 14.96
N ASP A 123 7.27 34.37 13.86
CA ASP A 123 6.01 35.11 13.86
C ASP A 123 4.81 34.25 13.39
N ARG A 124 5.10 33.21 12.64
CA ARG A 124 4.07 32.33 12.05
C ARG A 124 4.32 30.91 12.51
N ILE A 125 3.48 30.46 13.42
CA ILE A 125 3.64 29.19 14.11
C ILE A 125 2.55 28.22 13.65
N THR A 126 2.96 27.07 13.13
CA THR A 126 2.08 25.93 12.86
C THR A 126 2.49 24.77 13.75
N ASN A 127 1.58 24.34 14.61
CA ASN A 127 1.75 23.14 15.43
C ASN A 127 0.73 22.08 14.97
N LEU A 128 1.20 20.89 14.66
CA LEU A 128 0.37 19.78 14.24
C LEU A 128 0.60 18.59 15.17
N SER A 129 -0.49 18.00 15.65
CA SER A 129 -0.44 16.81 16.50
C SER A 129 -1.30 15.70 15.88
N PHE A 130 -0.66 14.56 15.65
CA PHE A 130 -1.27 13.36 15.13
C PHE A 130 -1.16 12.22 16.13
N ASP A 131 -2.29 11.60 16.46
CA ASP A 131 -2.38 10.52 17.44
C ASP A 131 -3.43 9.47 17.00
N ASN A 132 -3.38 8.28 17.61
CA ASN A 132 -4.39 7.22 17.44
C ASN A 132 -4.70 6.88 15.98
N ALA A 133 -3.65 6.63 15.18
CA ALA A 133 -3.74 6.27 13.77
C ALA A 133 -4.38 7.35 12.86
N SER A 134 -4.42 8.62 13.29
CA SER A 134 -4.76 9.73 12.41
C SER A 134 -3.72 9.90 11.29
N THR A 135 -4.09 10.55 10.20
CA THR A 135 -3.25 10.60 9.00
C THR A 135 -3.02 12.04 8.50
N TRP A 136 -1.79 12.34 8.12
CA TRP A 136 -1.47 13.48 7.28
C TRP A 136 -1.03 12.97 5.89
N ASN A 137 -1.85 13.21 4.87
CA ASN A 137 -1.46 13.00 3.48
C ASN A 137 -0.84 14.32 2.98
N MET A 138 0.48 14.42 3.05
CA MET A 138 1.20 15.63 2.66
C MET A 138 1.18 15.77 1.12
N ALA A 139 0.86 16.95 0.64
CA ALA A 139 0.70 17.23 -0.79
C ALA A 139 1.59 18.39 -1.24
N GLY A 140 2.87 18.34 -0.89
CA GLY A 140 3.87 19.33 -1.23
C GLY A 140 4.78 19.68 -0.04
N ASP A 141 5.87 20.38 -0.34
CA ASP A 141 6.84 20.84 0.66
C ASP A 141 6.15 21.53 1.83
N SER A 142 6.49 21.11 3.03
CA SER A 142 5.82 21.53 4.24
C SER A 142 6.78 22.02 5.32
N VAL A 143 6.34 23.01 6.10
CA VAL A 143 7.07 23.54 7.25
C VAL A 143 6.13 23.57 8.45
N VAL A 144 6.58 23.02 9.58
CA VAL A 144 5.87 23.05 10.87
C VAL A 144 6.82 23.40 12.00
N ASN A 145 6.30 24.11 13.02
CA ASN A 145 7.08 24.45 14.20
C ASN A 145 7.12 23.28 15.18
N ALA A 146 5.98 22.79 15.64
CA ALA A 146 5.91 21.60 16.46
C ALA A 146 5.13 20.50 15.73
N LEU A 147 5.72 19.31 15.68
CA LEU A 147 5.10 18.11 15.11
C LEU A 147 5.09 17.00 16.14
N ILE A 148 3.90 16.55 16.50
CA ILE A 148 3.69 15.36 17.34
C ILE A 148 3.18 14.23 16.45
N ASN A 149 3.83 13.07 16.50
CA ASN A 149 3.48 11.88 15.69
C ASN A 149 3.51 10.62 16.57
N ASN A 150 2.37 10.27 17.16
CA ASN A 150 2.29 9.22 18.17
C ASN A 150 1.32 8.09 17.77
N ASN A 151 1.40 6.97 18.51
CA ASN A 151 0.36 5.93 18.57
C ASN A 151 -0.16 5.47 17.20
N ASN A 152 0.74 5.05 16.31
CA ASN A 152 0.44 4.60 14.94
C ASN A 152 -0.11 5.69 13.99
N ALA A 153 -0.08 6.98 14.37
CA ALA A 153 -0.38 8.04 13.42
C ALA A 153 0.57 7.96 12.20
N VAL A 154 0.09 8.41 11.05
CA VAL A 154 0.80 8.27 9.77
C VAL A 154 1.00 9.64 9.15
N ILE A 155 2.23 9.97 8.82
CA ILE A 155 2.56 11.13 7.99
C ILE A 155 3.07 10.55 6.65
N ASP A 156 2.24 10.67 5.62
CA ASP A 156 2.47 10.12 4.27
C ASP A 156 2.93 11.23 3.33
N LEU A 157 4.20 11.14 2.88
CA LEU A 157 4.84 12.09 1.98
C LEU A 157 4.70 11.64 0.50
N THR A 158 4.16 10.48 0.22
CA THR A 158 4.22 9.80 -1.09
C THR A 158 3.31 10.42 -2.18
N GLN A 159 2.94 11.69 -2.07
CA GLN A 159 2.22 12.41 -3.12
C GLN A 159 3.16 13.08 -4.15
N GLY A 160 4.46 13.10 -3.88
CA GLY A 160 5.49 13.70 -4.71
C GLY A 160 6.87 13.55 -4.07
N ALA A 161 7.90 14.14 -4.63
CA ALA A 161 9.21 14.24 -3.99
C ALA A 161 9.22 15.47 -3.07
N ASP A 162 8.79 15.28 -1.83
CA ASP A 162 8.48 16.35 -0.91
C ASP A 162 9.49 16.48 0.23
N THR A 163 9.61 17.68 0.78
CA THR A 163 10.45 17.97 1.94
C THR A 163 9.58 18.44 3.12
N LEU A 164 9.72 17.77 4.26
CA LEU A 164 9.11 18.17 5.53
C LEU A 164 10.17 18.79 6.46
N ASN A 165 9.99 20.08 6.77
CA ASN A 165 10.84 20.81 7.72
C ASN A 165 10.13 20.96 9.06
N VAL A 166 10.78 20.53 10.16
CA VAL A 166 10.23 20.52 11.52
C VAL A 166 11.20 21.20 12.47
N THR A 167 10.71 22.20 13.22
CA THR A 167 11.54 22.83 14.23
C THR A 167 11.64 21.97 15.49
N ASP A 168 10.51 21.54 16.04
CA ASP A 168 10.44 20.70 17.26
C ASP A 168 9.64 19.44 16.97
N TYR A 169 10.27 18.29 17.04
CA TYR A 169 9.66 16.98 16.78
C TYR A 169 9.48 16.18 18.06
N SER A 170 8.32 15.53 18.18
CA SER A 170 8.07 14.51 19.20
C SER A 170 7.34 13.33 18.57
N GLY A 171 7.94 12.12 18.63
CA GLY A 171 7.37 10.94 18.03
C GLY A 171 7.57 9.69 18.87
N THR A 172 6.45 9.01 19.19
CA THR A 172 6.48 7.72 19.86
C THR A 172 5.47 6.77 19.22
N GLY A 173 5.99 5.83 18.43
CA GLY A 173 5.17 4.83 17.73
C GLY A 173 4.41 5.35 16.51
N GLY A 174 4.62 6.61 16.11
CA GLY A 174 4.14 7.16 14.84
C GLY A 174 4.92 6.63 13.63
N LYS A 175 4.48 6.96 12.43
CA LYS A 175 5.05 6.49 11.17
C LYS A 175 5.27 7.63 10.20
N PHE A 176 6.37 7.57 9.48
CA PHE A 176 6.57 8.27 8.21
C PHE A 176 6.47 7.26 7.07
N VAL A 177 5.74 7.60 6.01
CA VAL A 177 5.72 6.84 4.76
C VAL A 177 6.34 7.72 3.69
N MET A 178 7.40 7.25 3.05
CA MET A 178 8.24 8.06 2.17
C MET A 178 8.40 7.40 0.80
N ASP A 179 8.34 8.20 -0.26
CA ASP A 179 8.82 7.78 -1.58
C ASP A 179 10.34 7.80 -1.60
N THR A 180 10.93 6.74 -2.14
CA THR A 180 12.38 6.58 -2.21
C THR A 180 12.82 6.00 -3.55
N ASP A 181 14.09 6.20 -3.87
CA ASP A 181 14.79 5.53 -4.97
C ASP A 181 16.19 5.15 -4.47
N LEU A 182 16.30 3.99 -3.83
CA LEU A 182 17.56 3.54 -3.25
C LEU A 182 18.64 3.30 -4.32
N ALA A 183 18.25 2.99 -5.54
CA ALA A 183 19.20 2.78 -6.64
C ALA A 183 19.92 4.07 -7.01
N SER A 184 19.22 5.21 -7.05
CA SER A 184 19.77 6.52 -7.39
C SER A 184 20.54 7.19 -6.25
N GLU A 185 20.21 6.89 -4.98
CA GLU A 185 20.74 7.51 -3.75
C GLU A 185 20.56 9.04 -3.66
N THR A 186 19.84 9.65 -4.59
CA THR A 186 19.64 11.09 -4.64
C THR A 186 18.18 11.51 -4.63
N ASN A 187 17.29 10.65 -5.12
CA ASN A 187 15.86 10.91 -5.22
C ASN A 187 15.11 10.34 -4.03
N GLY A 188 14.03 11.01 -3.66
CA GLY A 188 13.12 10.60 -2.60
C GLY A 188 12.79 11.74 -1.66
N ASP A 189 11.80 11.50 -0.82
CA ASP A 189 11.35 12.42 0.21
C ASP A 189 12.45 12.71 1.23
N LYS A 190 12.36 13.88 1.88
CA LYS A 190 13.29 14.33 2.90
C LYS A 190 12.55 14.88 4.12
N ILE A 191 13.13 14.62 5.28
CA ILE A 191 12.65 15.21 6.53
C ILE A 191 13.83 15.89 7.23
N ALA A 192 13.67 17.17 7.57
CA ALA A 192 14.68 17.95 8.30
C ALA A 192 14.12 18.39 9.66
N ILE A 193 14.74 17.93 10.74
CA ILE A 193 14.35 18.19 12.12
C ILE A 193 15.47 19.01 12.80
N THR A 194 15.09 20.15 13.41
CA THR A 194 16.04 20.98 14.13
C THR A 194 16.16 20.57 15.59
N GLY A 195 15.04 20.36 16.28
CA GLY A 195 14.96 19.89 17.65
C GLY A 195 14.07 18.67 17.78
N ALA A 196 14.39 17.73 18.67
CA ALA A 196 13.52 16.60 18.95
C ALA A 196 13.54 16.20 20.43
N THR A 197 12.49 15.50 20.85
CA THR A 197 12.47 14.71 22.09
C THR A 197 12.84 13.26 21.80
N ALA A 198 13.35 12.55 22.81
CA ALA A 198 13.63 11.13 22.68
C ALA A 198 12.34 10.33 22.41
N GLY A 199 12.39 9.43 21.44
CA GLY A 199 11.28 8.58 21.06
C GLY A 199 11.62 7.77 19.81
N ILE A 200 10.80 6.75 19.51
CA ILE A 200 10.99 5.89 18.34
C ILE A 200 9.88 6.15 17.36
N THR A 201 10.26 6.52 16.15
CA THR A 201 9.35 6.67 14.99
C THR A 201 9.68 5.64 13.93
N TYR A 202 8.66 5.05 13.34
CA TYR A 202 8.81 4.07 12.29
C TYR A 202 8.87 4.73 10.91
N VAL A 203 9.73 4.19 10.04
CA VAL A 203 9.84 4.62 8.63
C VAL A 203 9.43 3.46 7.74
N GLN A 204 8.49 3.74 6.86
CA GLN A 204 8.04 2.84 5.80
C GLN A 204 8.39 3.49 4.45
N VAL A 205 8.73 2.71 3.45
CA VAL A 205 9.14 3.25 2.14
C VAL A 205 8.35 2.63 1.00
N LYS A 206 8.05 3.45 0.00
CA LYS A 206 7.60 3.04 -1.34
C LYS A 206 8.76 3.33 -2.29
N ASP A 207 9.56 2.32 -2.58
CA ASP A 207 10.79 2.50 -3.36
C ASP A 207 10.58 2.22 -4.84
N SER A 208 10.90 3.20 -5.68
CA SER A 208 10.72 3.12 -7.13
C SER A 208 11.65 2.12 -7.81
N SER A 209 12.82 1.84 -7.23
CA SER A 209 13.76 0.83 -7.76
C SER A 209 13.16 -0.58 -7.73
N LEU A 210 12.29 -0.87 -6.76
CA LEU A 210 11.58 -2.16 -6.68
C LEU A 210 10.56 -2.35 -7.80
N LEU A 211 9.92 -1.26 -8.23
CA LEU A 211 8.92 -1.27 -9.31
C LEU A 211 9.58 -1.42 -10.69
N SER A 212 10.76 -0.85 -10.87
CA SER A 212 11.52 -0.93 -12.12
C SER A 212 12.26 -2.25 -12.33
N GLY A 213 12.24 -3.16 -11.33
CA GLY A 213 12.97 -4.41 -11.38
C GLY A 213 14.50 -4.25 -11.32
N ILE A 214 14.99 -3.08 -10.97
CA ILE A 214 16.42 -2.81 -10.80
C ILE A 214 16.89 -3.54 -9.53
N GLU A 215 17.88 -4.39 -9.67
CA GLU A 215 18.53 -5.02 -8.52
C GLU A 215 19.45 -3.99 -7.85
N VAL A 216 19.11 -3.65 -6.61
CA VAL A 216 19.94 -2.74 -5.81
C VAL A 216 21.10 -3.53 -5.23
N THR A 217 22.28 -3.38 -5.81
CA THR A 217 23.50 -4.08 -5.41
C THR A 217 24.51 -3.13 -4.76
N GLY A 218 25.41 -3.68 -3.93
CA GLY A 218 26.44 -2.92 -3.22
C GLY A 218 25.93 -2.17 -1.99
N ASN A 219 26.83 -1.47 -1.33
CA ASN A 219 26.48 -0.63 -0.18
C ASN A 219 25.76 0.62 -0.67
N LYS A 220 24.58 0.86 -0.12
CA LYS A 220 23.72 1.99 -0.44
C LYS A 220 23.51 2.88 0.78
N SER A 221 23.29 4.15 0.54
CA SER A 221 23.12 5.14 1.61
C SER A 221 22.26 6.32 1.15
N LEU A 222 20.96 6.12 0.99
CA LEU A 222 20.02 7.20 0.68
C LEU A 222 19.66 7.96 1.95
N LEU A 223 20.07 9.22 2.04
CA LEU A 223 19.70 10.09 3.17
C LEU A 223 18.18 10.39 3.13
N LEU A 224 17.50 10.08 4.22
CA LEU A 224 16.06 10.35 4.38
C LEU A 224 15.78 11.44 5.41
N ILE A 225 16.41 11.37 6.59
CA ILE A 225 16.07 12.23 7.71
C ILE A 225 17.33 12.85 8.27
N THR A 226 17.26 14.15 8.57
CA THR A 226 18.27 14.84 9.38
C THR A 226 17.63 15.26 10.71
N ASP A 227 18.26 14.94 11.83
CA ASP A 227 17.91 15.41 13.18
C ASP A 227 19.12 16.07 13.82
N THR A 228 19.17 17.39 13.82
CA THR A 228 20.31 18.14 14.37
C THR A 228 20.41 18.06 15.89
N SER A 229 19.34 17.63 16.57
CA SER A 229 19.31 17.42 18.02
C SER A 229 19.92 16.08 18.47
N GLU A 230 20.01 15.10 17.56
CA GLU A 230 20.51 13.73 17.82
C GLU A 230 19.68 12.96 18.89
N LYS A 231 18.39 13.31 19.06
CA LYS A 231 17.56 12.73 20.13
C LYS A 231 16.50 11.75 19.64
N ALA A 232 15.96 11.96 18.45
CA ALA A 232 14.96 11.06 17.88
C ALA A 232 15.61 9.78 17.34
N THR A 233 14.89 8.68 17.39
CA THR A 233 15.31 7.39 16.82
C THR A 233 14.34 7.00 15.71
N PHE A 234 14.88 6.62 14.55
CA PHE A 234 14.11 6.16 13.41
C PHE A 234 14.43 4.70 13.09
N THR A 235 13.41 3.91 12.81
CA THR A 235 13.58 2.48 12.54
C THR A 235 12.69 2.04 11.39
N GLY A 236 13.20 1.16 10.55
CA GLY A 236 12.44 0.61 9.44
C GLY A 236 11.25 -0.21 9.92
N LYS A 237 10.13 -0.09 9.23
CA LYS A 237 8.94 -0.89 9.49
C LYS A 237 8.37 -1.43 8.19
N HIS A 238 7.92 -2.67 8.25
CA HIS A 238 7.21 -3.34 7.17
C HIS A 238 6.04 -2.50 6.63
N LEU A 239 5.94 -2.41 5.32
CA LEU A 239 4.84 -1.81 4.59
C LEU A 239 4.21 -2.83 3.65
N ASN A 240 2.92 -3.12 3.85
CA ASN A 240 2.10 -3.74 2.82
C ASN A 240 1.54 -2.63 1.93
N ALA A 241 2.17 -2.45 0.78
CA ALA A 241 1.80 -1.38 -0.15
C ALA A 241 0.62 -1.75 -1.08
N GLY A 242 -0.06 -2.89 -0.83
CA GLY A 242 -1.16 -3.39 -1.69
C GLY A 242 -0.70 -3.92 -3.04
N GLY A 243 0.61 -4.06 -3.27
CA GLY A 243 1.22 -4.63 -4.46
C GLY A 243 1.58 -6.11 -4.29
N ILE A 244 2.48 -6.62 -5.13
CA ILE A 244 2.97 -8.01 -5.10
C ILE A 244 3.90 -8.24 -3.91
N TRP A 245 4.54 -7.20 -3.41
CA TRP A 245 5.62 -7.28 -2.44
C TRP A 245 5.25 -6.64 -1.12
N ASP A 246 5.66 -7.31 -0.06
CA ASP A 246 5.84 -6.72 1.25
C ASP A 246 7.27 -6.18 1.36
N VAL A 247 7.40 -4.94 1.84
CA VAL A 247 8.65 -4.18 1.84
C VAL A 247 9.06 -3.86 3.26
N THR A 248 10.30 -4.19 3.62
CA THR A 248 10.88 -3.84 4.92
C THR A 248 12.18 -3.06 4.70
N PRO A 249 12.21 -1.75 4.99
CA PRO A 249 13.42 -0.96 4.88
C PRO A 249 14.34 -1.16 6.09
N THR A 250 15.64 -1.10 5.85
CA THR A 250 16.65 -0.96 6.91
C THR A 250 17.03 0.52 7.01
N ILE A 251 16.73 1.14 8.17
CA ILE A 251 17.04 2.53 8.46
C ILE A 251 18.13 2.54 9.52
N GLU A 252 19.25 3.19 9.20
CA GLU A 252 20.43 3.22 10.05
C GLU A 252 20.86 4.66 10.35
N ASN A 253 21.39 4.85 11.58
CA ASN A 253 22.01 6.13 11.94
C ASN A 253 23.30 6.32 11.16
N GLY A 254 23.58 7.52 10.70
CA GLY A 254 24.72 7.82 9.85
C GLY A 254 26.09 7.51 10.48
N ALA A 255 26.18 7.49 11.82
CA ALA A 255 27.41 7.09 12.49
C ALA A 255 27.81 5.62 12.20
N ASP A 256 26.84 4.78 11.84
CA ASP A 256 27.05 3.37 11.54
C ASP A 256 27.08 3.10 10.01
N VAL A 257 26.92 4.14 9.19
CA VAL A 257 26.82 4.04 7.72
C VAL A 257 28.11 4.47 7.04
N THR A 258 28.67 3.59 6.23
CA THR A 258 29.74 3.95 5.26
C THR A 258 29.10 4.31 3.92
N LYS A 259 29.28 5.56 3.51
CA LYS A 259 28.77 6.09 2.24
C LYS A 259 29.52 5.55 1.04
N ALA A 260 28.96 5.71 -0.16
CA ALA A 260 29.58 5.26 -1.42
C ALA A 260 30.98 5.88 -1.66
N ASP A 261 31.25 7.09 -1.16
CA ASP A 261 32.54 7.76 -1.23
C ASP A 261 33.56 7.29 -0.17
N GLY A 262 33.17 6.32 0.66
CA GLY A 262 33.99 5.77 1.74
C GLY A 262 33.98 6.57 3.03
N SER A 263 33.30 7.72 3.11
CA SER A 263 33.15 8.49 4.34
C SER A 263 32.10 7.87 5.25
N THR A 264 32.21 8.14 6.55
CA THR A 264 31.17 7.80 7.54
C THR A 264 30.14 8.93 7.59
N GLY A 265 28.87 8.60 7.72
CA GLY A 265 27.81 9.57 7.95
C GLY A 265 27.87 10.23 9.32
N SER A 266 26.97 11.17 9.56
CA SER A 266 26.86 11.89 10.83
C SER A 266 25.78 11.27 11.71
N LYS A 267 25.92 11.37 13.05
CA LYS A 267 24.86 11.01 14.00
C LYS A 267 23.54 11.75 13.79
N LYS A 268 23.60 12.89 13.13
CA LYS A 268 22.44 13.72 12.76
C LYS A 268 21.67 13.20 11.55
N GLU A 269 22.20 12.20 10.86
CA GLU A 269 21.69 11.71 9.59
C GLU A 269 21.14 10.29 9.75
N TRP A 270 20.04 9.99 9.06
CA TRP A 270 19.42 8.68 9.01
C TRP A 270 19.25 8.26 7.56
N TYR A 271 19.73 7.08 7.25
CA TYR A 271 19.84 6.56 5.87
C TYR A 271 19.00 5.31 5.68
N LEU A 272 18.41 5.20 4.52
CA LEU A 272 17.93 3.94 3.98
C LEU A 272 19.14 3.22 3.35
N THR A 273 19.52 2.08 3.90
CA THR A 273 20.71 1.33 3.45
C THR A 273 20.34 0.03 2.73
N LYS A 274 19.17 -0.54 3.01
CA LYS A 274 18.71 -1.79 2.44
C LYS A 274 17.19 -1.84 2.39
N ILE A 275 16.68 -2.57 1.41
CA ILE A 275 15.26 -2.94 1.33
C ILE A 275 15.17 -4.44 1.16
N GLU A 276 14.46 -5.09 2.07
CA GLU A 276 14.06 -6.48 1.92
C GLU A 276 12.65 -6.55 1.33
N LYS A 277 12.49 -7.37 0.30
CA LYS A 277 11.19 -7.63 -0.32
C LYS A 277 10.87 -9.12 -0.26
N VAL A 278 9.65 -9.43 0.09
CA VAL A 278 9.09 -10.77 0.02
C VAL A 278 7.76 -10.71 -0.70
N ILE A 279 7.41 -11.80 -1.39
CA ILE A 279 6.06 -11.88 -1.99
C ILE A 279 5.06 -11.77 -0.85
N ASN A 280 4.13 -10.82 -0.98
CA ASN A 280 3.09 -10.67 0.04
C ASN A 280 2.19 -11.91 0.10
N ASN A 281 1.56 -12.09 1.24
CA ASN A 281 0.81 -13.29 1.53
C ASN A 281 -0.37 -13.51 0.55
N ASP A 282 -1.06 -12.46 0.13
CA ASP A 282 -2.19 -12.55 -0.79
C ASP A 282 -1.75 -12.99 -2.18
N THR A 283 -0.63 -12.46 -2.66
CA THR A 283 0.00 -12.90 -3.92
C THR A 283 0.50 -14.35 -3.82
N GLY A 284 1.07 -14.73 -2.68
CA GLY A 284 1.48 -16.11 -2.40
C GLY A 284 0.30 -17.07 -2.46
N VAL A 285 -0.84 -16.71 -1.89
CA VAL A 285 -2.09 -17.49 -1.98
C VAL A 285 -2.58 -17.60 -3.41
N LEU A 286 -2.59 -16.50 -4.17
CA LEU A 286 -3.01 -16.52 -5.58
C LEU A 286 -2.14 -17.46 -6.43
N LEU A 287 -0.82 -17.41 -6.29
CA LEU A 287 0.10 -18.31 -6.98
C LEU A 287 -0.14 -19.78 -6.60
N SER A 288 -0.35 -20.05 -5.30
CA SER A 288 -0.65 -21.40 -4.82
C SER A 288 -2.02 -21.91 -5.32
N ALA A 289 -3.01 -21.02 -5.50
CA ALA A 289 -4.30 -21.37 -6.10
C ALA A 289 -4.15 -21.75 -7.58
N MET A 290 -3.34 -21.01 -8.34
CA MET A 290 -3.04 -21.36 -9.74
C MET A 290 -2.33 -22.72 -9.85
N ASP A 291 -1.39 -23.01 -8.95
CA ASP A 291 -0.71 -24.33 -8.90
C ASP A 291 -1.68 -25.46 -8.57
N ASN A 292 -2.65 -25.24 -7.66
CA ASN A 292 -3.68 -26.22 -7.34
C ASN A 292 -4.57 -26.52 -8.56
N SER A 293 -5.05 -25.48 -9.25
CA SER A 293 -5.84 -25.63 -10.47
C SER A 293 -5.07 -26.37 -11.56
N TYR A 294 -3.79 -26.04 -11.73
CA TYR A 294 -2.91 -26.74 -12.67
C TYR A 294 -2.72 -28.22 -12.29
N ALA A 295 -2.54 -28.54 -11.00
CA ALA A 295 -2.42 -29.90 -10.52
C ALA A 295 -3.68 -30.73 -10.82
N LEU A 296 -4.88 -30.17 -10.64
CA LEU A 296 -6.14 -30.80 -10.98
C LEU A 296 -6.24 -31.06 -12.48
N TRP A 297 -5.91 -30.08 -13.33
CA TRP A 297 -5.88 -30.24 -14.80
C TRP A 297 -4.91 -31.32 -15.25
N ARG A 298 -3.70 -31.29 -14.72
CA ARG A 298 -2.66 -32.28 -15.03
C ARG A 298 -3.11 -33.71 -14.68
N ASN A 299 -3.76 -33.86 -13.52
CA ASN A 299 -4.24 -35.18 -13.06
C ASN A 299 -5.29 -35.78 -14.01
N THR A 300 -6.13 -34.96 -14.64
CA THR A 300 -7.07 -35.45 -15.65
C THR A 300 -6.36 -36.01 -16.89
N ASN A 301 -5.27 -35.37 -17.32
CA ASN A 301 -4.43 -35.86 -18.43
C ASN A 301 -3.71 -37.17 -18.07
N ASP A 302 -3.15 -37.24 -16.88
CA ASP A 302 -2.47 -38.44 -16.40
C ASP A 302 -3.43 -39.64 -16.30
N SER A 303 -4.67 -39.41 -15.90
CA SER A 303 -5.71 -40.42 -15.86
C SER A 303 -6.08 -40.93 -17.26
N LEU A 304 -6.22 -40.04 -18.26
CA LEU A 304 -6.49 -40.41 -19.63
C LEU A 304 -5.32 -41.16 -20.27
N ARG A 305 -4.07 -40.77 -19.98
CA ARG A 305 -2.87 -41.52 -20.43
C ARG A 305 -2.83 -42.95 -19.91
N LYS A 306 -3.29 -43.17 -18.67
CA LYS A 306 -3.44 -44.54 -18.13
C LYS A 306 -4.46 -45.33 -18.94
N ARG A 307 -5.61 -44.69 -19.34
CA ARG A 307 -6.59 -45.34 -20.22
C ARG A 307 -5.99 -45.75 -21.57
N LEU A 308 -5.24 -44.84 -22.19
CA LEU A 308 -4.53 -45.16 -23.44
C LEU A 308 -3.52 -46.30 -23.27
N GLY A 309 -2.85 -46.37 -22.11
CA GLY A 309 -2.00 -47.50 -21.73
C GLY A 309 -2.79 -48.81 -21.64
N ASP A 310 -3.95 -48.82 -21.02
CA ASP A 310 -4.82 -49.99 -20.91
C ASP A 310 -5.23 -50.50 -22.31
N LEU A 311 -5.55 -49.59 -23.23
CA LEU A 311 -5.95 -49.90 -24.61
C LEU A 311 -4.83 -50.61 -25.41
N ARG A 312 -3.56 -50.35 -25.08
CA ARG A 312 -2.40 -50.96 -25.75
C ARG A 312 -2.26 -52.45 -25.46
N PHE A 313 -2.77 -52.90 -24.33
CA PHE A 313 -2.70 -54.32 -23.90
C PHE A 313 -4.00 -55.07 -24.16
N ARG A 314 -4.94 -54.44 -24.88
CA ARG A 314 -6.21 -55.06 -25.22
C ARG A 314 -6.05 -56.06 -26.34
N ASP A 315 -6.66 -57.22 -26.20
CA ASP A 315 -6.77 -58.18 -27.31
C ASP A 315 -7.80 -57.70 -28.32
N ASN A 316 -7.33 -57.20 -29.46
CA ASN A 316 -8.19 -56.60 -30.49
C ASN A 316 -8.88 -57.66 -31.37
N THR A 317 -8.87 -58.95 -30.98
CA THR A 317 -9.59 -60.05 -31.66
C THR A 317 -11.08 -60.10 -31.26
N VAL A 318 -11.51 -59.31 -30.27
CA VAL A 318 -12.88 -59.22 -29.79
C VAL A 318 -13.42 -57.82 -30.10
N ASP A 319 -14.71 -57.68 -30.48
CA ASP A 319 -15.37 -56.41 -30.66
C ASP A 319 -15.07 -55.44 -29.52
N GLY A 320 -14.19 -54.52 -29.81
CA GLY A 320 -13.49 -53.74 -28.84
C GLY A 320 -14.18 -52.47 -28.40
N ASP A 321 -15.44 -52.30 -28.68
CA ASP A 321 -16.23 -51.12 -28.30
C ASP A 321 -16.68 -51.20 -26.84
N GLY A 322 -16.61 -50.09 -26.12
CA GLY A 322 -17.10 -50.10 -24.74
C GLY A 322 -17.09 -48.76 -24.02
N ILE A 323 -18.04 -48.67 -23.10
CA ILE A 323 -18.08 -47.59 -22.12
C ILE A 323 -17.11 -47.95 -20.99
N TRP A 324 -16.39 -46.96 -20.52
CA TRP A 324 -15.52 -47.09 -19.35
C TRP A 324 -15.76 -45.91 -18.39
N ALA A 325 -15.52 -46.16 -17.12
CA ALA A 325 -15.55 -45.14 -16.09
C ALA A 325 -14.31 -45.28 -15.21
N ARG A 326 -13.82 -44.17 -14.73
CA ARG A 326 -12.68 -44.09 -13.80
C ARG A 326 -12.95 -43.07 -12.72
N TYR A 327 -12.62 -43.46 -11.51
CA TYR A 327 -12.52 -42.54 -10.36
C TYR A 327 -11.07 -42.38 -9.97
N ASN A 328 -10.67 -41.17 -9.67
CA ASN A 328 -9.36 -40.83 -9.13
C ASN A 328 -9.51 -39.81 -8.01
N GLY A 329 -9.05 -40.16 -6.82
CA GLY A 329 -9.13 -39.29 -5.65
C GLY A 329 -7.84 -39.33 -4.86
N GLY A 330 -7.49 -38.25 -4.22
CA GLY A 330 -6.24 -38.15 -3.49
C GLY A 330 -5.99 -36.77 -2.93
N LYS A 331 -4.72 -36.48 -2.71
CA LYS A 331 -4.25 -35.18 -2.23
C LYS A 331 -3.15 -34.65 -3.15
N PHE A 332 -3.19 -33.36 -3.39
CA PHE A 332 -2.07 -32.58 -3.88
C PHE A 332 -1.42 -31.85 -2.72
N ALA A 333 -0.13 -31.81 -2.69
CA ALA A 333 0.64 -30.95 -1.79
C ALA A 333 1.66 -30.19 -2.63
N GLY A 334 1.70 -28.89 -2.46
CA GLY A 334 2.61 -27.99 -3.16
C GLY A 334 3.20 -26.95 -2.23
N SER A 335 3.97 -26.03 -2.79
CA SER A 335 4.47 -24.89 -2.04
C SER A 335 3.28 -23.98 -1.70
N GLY A 336 2.91 -23.94 -0.41
CA GLY A 336 1.87 -23.05 0.09
C GLY A 336 0.44 -23.57 0.01
N PHE A 337 0.21 -24.83 -0.39
CA PHE A 337 -1.11 -25.42 -0.35
C PHE A 337 -1.14 -26.93 -0.09
N ASP A 338 -2.23 -27.39 0.55
CA ASP A 338 -2.67 -28.76 0.64
C ASP A 338 -4.10 -28.86 0.08
N SER A 339 -4.35 -29.83 -0.81
CA SER A 339 -5.63 -29.94 -1.48
C SER A 339 -6.09 -31.39 -1.58
N GLY A 340 -7.32 -31.67 -1.15
CA GLY A 340 -7.99 -32.93 -1.42
C GLY A 340 -8.78 -32.83 -2.70
N TYR A 341 -8.65 -33.82 -3.60
CA TYR A 341 -9.36 -33.83 -4.87
C TYR A 341 -10.15 -35.13 -5.10
N ASN A 342 -11.22 -35.01 -5.90
CA ASN A 342 -11.97 -36.11 -6.45
C ASN A 342 -12.22 -35.83 -7.94
N MET A 343 -12.06 -36.84 -8.76
CA MET A 343 -12.24 -36.75 -10.19
C MET A 343 -12.92 -37.99 -10.75
N TYR A 344 -13.86 -37.79 -11.63
CA TYR A 344 -14.62 -38.80 -12.33
C TYR A 344 -14.41 -38.63 -13.83
N GLN A 345 -14.15 -39.72 -14.53
CA GLN A 345 -14.07 -39.76 -15.97
C GLN A 345 -15.04 -40.82 -16.50
N LEU A 346 -15.75 -40.47 -17.54
CA LEU A 346 -16.61 -41.37 -18.28
C LEU A 346 -16.26 -41.27 -19.76
N GLY A 347 -16.04 -42.40 -20.41
CA GLY A 347 -15.67 -42.39 -21.83
C GLY A 347 -16.20 -43.58 -22.59
N TYR A 348 -16.01 -43.53 -23.89
CA TYR A 348 -16.35 -44.57 -24.83
C TYR A 348 -15.19 -44.75 -25.81
N ASP A 349 -14.78 -46.03 -26.04
CA ASP A 349 -13.77 -46.40 -27.01
C ASP A 349 -14.39 -47.20 -28.10
N LYS A 350 -13.94 -46.97 -29.32
CA LYS A 350 -14.26 -47.73 -30.49
C LYS A 350 -13.01 -48.22 -31.19
N ALA A 351 -12.86 -49.52 -31.32
CA ALA A 351 -11.82 -50.12 -32.16
C ALA A 351 -12.24 -49.99 -33.64
N ASP A 352 -11.42 -49.33 -34.44
CA ASP A 352 -11.62 -49.23 -35.90
C ASP A 352 -11.03 -50.47 -36.60
N ASN A 353 -9.92 -50.96 -36.14
CA ASN A 353 -9.24 -52.16 -36.59
C ASN A 353 -8.29 -52.71 -35.53
N ALA A 354 -7.56 -53.81 -35.80
CA ALA A 354 -6.63 -54.40 -34.88
C ALA A 354 -5.49 -53.46 -34.37
N LYS A 355 -5.28 -52.33 -35.07
CA LYS A 355 -4.19 -51.39 -34.77
C LYS A 355 -4.64 -49.99 -34.33
N SER A 356 -5.95 -49.68 -34.45
CA SER A 356 -6.46 -48.32 -34.21
C SER A 356 -7.65 -48.35 -33.28
N THR A 357 -7.65 -47.51 -32.27
CA THR A 357 -8.79 -47.25 -31.37
C THR A 357 -8.98 -45.77 -31.20
N TYR A 358 -10.22 -45.30 -31.28
CA TYR A 358 -10.64 -43.92 -31.07
C TYR A 358 -11.60 -43.86 -29.90
N GLY A 359 -11.63 -42.73 -29.22
CA GLY A 359 -12.53 -42.57 -28.11
C GLY A 359 -12.81 -41.09 -27.76
N PHE A 360 -13.78 -40.95 -26.91
CA PHE A 360 -14.03 -39.67 -26.26
C PHE A 360 -14.24 -39.88 -24.76
N ALA A 361 -13.99 -38.82 -23.96
CA ALA A 361 -14.23 -38.85 -22.54
C ALA A 361 -14.73 -37.48 -22.06
N ILE A 362 -15.52 -37.52 -21.02
CA ILE A 362 -15.89 -36.37 -20.20
C ILE A 362 -15.32 -36.53 -18.81
N ASP A 363 -14.90 -35.43 -18.23
CA ASP A 363 -14.27 -35.36 -16.91
C ASP A 363 -15.02 -34.37 -16.03
N SER A 364 -15.26 -34.75 -14.78
CA SER A 364 -15.71 -33.84 -13.74
C SER A 364 -14.80 -34.02 -12.53
N GLY A 365 -14.24 -32.91 -12.06
CA GLY A 365 -13.33 -32.91 -10.93
C GLY A 365 -13.59 -31.76 -9.99
N ASN A 366 -13.26 -31.98 -8.72
CA ASN A 366 -13.20 -30.92 -7.73
C ASN A 366 -11.95 -31.08 -6.86
N ALA A 367 -11.44 -29.94 -6.38
CA ALA A 367 -10.37 -29.89 -5.41
C ALA A 367 -10.70 -28.84 -4.34
N ASN A 368 -10.43 -29.18 -3.07
CA ASN A 368 -10.58 -28.25 -1.96
C ASN A 368 -9.21 -28.02 -1.35
N ALA A 369 -8.70 -26.81 -1.52
CA ALA A 369 -7.38 -26.42 -1.09
C ALA A 369 -7.42 -25.60 0.21
N ARG A 370 -6.38 -25.78 1.02
CA ARG A 370 -6.04 -24.91 2.15
C ARG A 370 -4.72 -24.22 1.82
N TYR A 371 -4.71 -22.93 2.01
CA TYR A 371 -3.56 -22.05 1.85
C TYR A 371 -3.11 -21.53 3.21
N GLY A 372 -1.99 -20.85 3.28
CA GLY A 372 -1.47 -20.30 4.55
C GLY A 372 -2.45 -19.39 5.28
N THR A 373 -3.28 -18.64 4.56
CA THR A 373 -4.27 -17.68 5.12
C THR A 373 -5.65 -17.81 4.51
N GLY A 374 -6.06 -19.01 4.09
CA GLY A 374 -7.39 -19.18 3.52
C GLY A 374 -7.62 -20.55 2.95
N SER A 375 -8.72 -20.69 2.24
CA SER A 375 -9.09 -21.90 1.53
C SER A 375 -9.74 -21.55 0.21
N GLY A 376 -9.64 -22.44 -0.76
CA GLY A 376 -10.26 -22.29 -2.07
C GLY A 376 -10.85 -23.60 -2.55
N LYS A 377 -11.66 -23.52 -3.58
CA LYS A 377 -12.29 -24.65 -4.21
C LYS A 377 -12.24 -24.53 -5.71
N ASP A 378 -11.68 -25.56 -6.35
CA ASP A 378 -11.68 -25.70 -7.79
C ASP A 378 -12.72 -26.71 -8.24
N LYS A 379 -13.41 -26.39 -9.31
CA LYS A 379 -14.26 -27.31 -10.08
C LYS A 379 -13.77 -27.34 -11.50
N LEU A 380 -13.70 -28.53 -12.06
CA LEU A 380 -13.31 -28.77 -13.44
C LEU A 380 -14.38 -29.58 -14.14
N PHE A 381 -14.73 -29.13 -15.34
CA PHE A 381 -15.45 -29.95 -16.32
C PHE A 381 -14.70 -29.91 -17.65
N ALA A 382 -14.41 -31.09 -18.23
CA ALA A 382 -13.66 -31.18 -19.47
C ALA A 382 -14.18 -32.29 -20.39
N GLY A 383 -13.94 -32.11 -21.68
CA GLY A 383 -14.17 -33.11 -22.70
C GLY A 383 -12.88 -33.41 -23.46
N SER A 384 -12.72 -34.66 -23.90
CA SER A 384 -11.55 -35.12 -24.64
C SER A 384 -11.99 -35.98 -25.81
N ILE A 385 -11.25 -35.88 -26.92
CA ILE A 385 -11.24 -36.88 -28.00
C ILE A 385 -9.83 -37.42 -28.11
N TYR A 386 -9.69 -38.71 -28.38
CA TYR A 386 -8.37 -39.34 -28.45
C TYR A 386 -8.34 -40.47 -29.46
N GLY A 387 -7.15 -40.78 -29.89
CA GLY A 387 -6.85 -41.96 -30.71
C GLY A 387 -5.51 -42.57 -30.35
N THR A 388 -5.42 -43.88 -30.44
CA THR A 388 -4.17 -44.64 -30.30
C THR A 388 -3.97 -45.54 -31.50
N TRP A 389 -2.76 -45.57 -32.02
CA TRP A 389 -2.36 -46.35 -33.18
C TRP A 389 -1.14 -47.21 -32.82
N HIS A 390 -1.18 -48.47 -33.18
CA HIS A 390 -0.12 -49.44 -32.95
C HIS A 390 0.66 -49.70 -34.23
N GLY A 391 1.97 -49.58 -34.19
CA GLY A 391 2.88 -49.95 -35.27
C GLY A 391 3.40 -51.38 -35.15
N ASP A 392 4.03 -51.86 -36.20
CA ASP A 392 4.47 -53.28 -36.31
C ASP A 392 5.63 -53.67 -35.34
N ASN A 393 6.35 -52.71 -34.82
CA ASN A 393 7.53 -52.96 -33.94
C ASN A 393 7.26 -52.55 -32.48
N SER A 394 6.07 -52.83 -31.96
CA SER A 394 5.62 -52.38 -30.63
C SER A 394 5.64 -50.84 -30.44
N SER A 395 5.76 -50.09 -31.52
CA SER A 395 5.61 -48.65 -31.47
C SER A 395 4.13 -48.27 -31.36
N TYR A 396 3.88 -47.10 -30.79
CA TYR A 396 2.50 -46.55 -30.70
C TYR A 396 2.54 -45.04 -30.81
N THR A 397 1.42 -44.49 -31.24
CA THR A 397 1.17 -43.06 -31.28
C THR A 397 -0.18 -42.77 -30.62
N ASP A 398 -0.16 -41.91 -29.62
CA ASP A 398 -1.37 -41.41 -28.95
C ASP A 398 -1.56 -39.95 -29.31
N VAL A 399 -2.77 -39.58 -29.70
CA VAL A 399 -3.18 -38.20 -29.93
C VAL A 399 -4.39 -37.89 -29.05
N VAL A 400 -4.35 -36.80 -28.33
CA VAL A 400 -5.42 -36.33 -27.45
C VAL A 400 -5.67 -34.86 -27.73
N ALA A 401 -6.90 -34.49 -28.01
CA ALA A 401 -7.39 -33.12 -27.97
C ALA A 401 -8.35 -32.98 -26.80
N ARG A 402 -8.14 -31.95 -25.98
CA ARG A 402 -8.89 -31.75 -24.76
C ARG A 402 -9.26 -30.29 -24.59
N PHE A 403 -10.47 -30.06 -24.14
CA PHE A 403 -10.99 -28.76 -23.79
C PHE A 403 -11.75 -28.82 -22.47
N GLY A 404 -11.60 -27.81 -21.61
CA GLY A 404 -12.25 -27.78 -20.31
C GLY A 404 -12.43 -26.38 -19.75
N GLN A 405 -13.29 -26.29 -18.75
CA GLN A 405 -13.59 -25.09 -18.01
C GLN A 405 -13.26 -25.30 -16.55
N PHE A 406 -12.66 -24.29 -15.95
CA PHE A 406 -12.46 -24.17 -14.50
C PHE A 406 -13.39 -23.14 -13.91
N ASP A 407 -13.83 -23.43 -12.69
CA ASP A 407 -14.51 -22.51 -11.80
C ASP A 407 -13.77 -22.54 -10.47
N THR A 408 -13.20 -21.42 -10.06
CA THR A 408 -12.34 -21.30 -8.87
C THR A 408 -12.94 -20.26 -7.93
N ASP A 409 -13.19 -20.67 -6.68
CA ASP A 409 -13.71 -19.83 -5.58
C ASP A 409 -12.65 -19.67 -4.48
#